data_4acbf4f33c3df3ee386920e66965c35b
#
_entry.id   4acbf4f33c3df3ee386920e66965c35b
#
_cell.length_a   1.000
_cell.length_b   1.000
_cell.length_c   1.000
_cell.angle_alpha   90.00
_cell.angle_beta   90.00
_cell.angle_gamma   90.00
#
_symmetry.space_group_name_H-M   'P 1'
#
loop_
_entity.id
_entity.type
_entity.pdbx_description
1 polymer ?
#
loop_
_entity_poly.entity_id
_entity_poly.type
_entity_poly.pdbx_seq_one_letter_code
_entity_poly.pdbx_strand_id
1 'polypeptide(L)'
;KTFPTLDCSACILTPKMVEASANEKIHLYTYSEVEKVSGFVGNFTVTIRKKARYVDTTKCTGCGECTEKCPMKKIPNEFNLGLDNRHAIYIPFAQAVPKVATIDPDHCNMLKNGKCGLCAKVCSAGAIDYKQQDQIVEREYGAIVVATGYNPIKLDDYDEYAYSLSKDVVSSLEFERLTNAAGPTGGTLLRPSDGKHPHTLVFVQCVGSRCSAEGKGKSYCSKICCMYTAKHAMLCREKYPDTEVYVFYIDVRSPGKNYDEFYRRAVEEYGVHYIKGQVGKVVPRSDGKLMVQASDLLSNADMVVLAAAIEPDKSARPLATMLTASMDTNDFFTEAHAKLRPVESPTAGIYLSGACQGPKDIPDTVAQAGAAASKVIGLLAKDKLTCNPCVAHSDEMMCNGCSSCEKVCPYGAISYVDKEFRMPNRTTAIRRVAQVNEAVCQGCGACTVACPSGAMDLKGFSNSQIMAEVDAICKM
;
A
#
# COMPACT_ATOMS: atom_id res chain seq x y z
N LYS A 1 9.28 -10.25 4.04
CA LYS A 1 9.56 -11.47 4.85
C LYS A 1 9.30 -12.70 4.01
N THR A 2 10.30 -13.57 3.91
CA THR A 2 10.38 -14.65 2.92
C THR A 2 10.16 -16.03 3.55
N PHE A 3 9.08 -16.22 4.31
CA PHE A 3 8.67 -17.54 4.75
C PHE A 3 7.96 -18.29 3.60
N PRO A 4 8.02 -19.63 3.54
CA PRO A 4 8.54 -20.58 4.51
C PRO A 4 10.06 -20.88 4.37
N THR A 5 10.84 -19.91 3.95
CA THR A 5 12.30 -19.98 3.85
C THR A 5 12.96 -19.05 4.86
N LEU A 6 14.26 -19.18 5.08
CA LEU A 6 15.04 -18.30 5.97
C LEU A 6 15.79 -17.20 5.21
N ASP A 7 15.47 -16.98 3.93
CA ASP A 7 16.13 -16.01 3.06
C ASP A 7 15.98 -14.57 3.52
N CYS A 8 16.91 -13.72 3.13
CA CYS A 8 16.83 -12.27 3.28
C CYS A 8 15.90 -11.67 2.22
N SER A 9 14.87 -10.94 2.66
CA SER A 9 13.90 -10.29 1.76
C SER A 9 14.55 -9.27 0.82
N ALA A 10 15.54 -8.52 1.28
CA ALA A 10 16.27 -7.57 0.45
C ALA A 10 17.04 -8.27 -0.70
N CYS A 11 17.69 -9.40 -0.40
CA CYS A 11 18.44 -10.17 -1.41
C CYS A 11 17.52 -10.77 -2.48
N ILE A 12 16.30 -11.18 -2.12
CA ILE A 12 15.31 -11.71 -3.07
C ILE A 12 14.71 -10.61 -3.94
N LEU A 13 14.43 -9.43 -3.37
CA LEU A 13 13.77 -8.33 -4.07
C LEU A 13 14.73 -7.57 -5.00
N THR A 14 16.00 -7.41 -4.63
CA THR A 14 16.98 -6.60 -5.38
C THR A 14 17.12 -7.01 -6.85
N PRO A 15 17.25 -8.29 -7.21
CA PRO A 15 17.32 -8.69 -8.62
C PRO A 15 16.09 -8.27 -9.42
N LYS A 16 14.89 -8.35 -8.82
CA LYS A 16 13.64 -7.92 -9.47
C LYS A 16 13.55 -6.41 -9.68
N MET A 17 14.04 -5.62 -8.72
CA MET A 17 14.12 -4.17 -8.87
C MET A 17 15.11 -3.78 -9.98
N VAL A 18 16.25 -4.46 -10.05
CA VAL A 18 17.26 -4.24 -11.11
C VAL A 18 16.71 -4.63 -12.48
N GLU A 19 16.06 -5.80 -12.59
CA GLU A 19 15.41 -6.26 -13.83
C GLU A 19 14.39 -5.23 -14.34
N ALA A 20 13.52 -4.73 -13.45
CA ALA A 20 12.56 -3.68 -13.80
C ALA A 20 13.24 -2.38 -14.25
N SER A 21 14.33 -1.99 -13.59
CA SER A 21 15.08 -0.77 -13.94
C SER A 21 15.85 -0.88 -15.24
N ALA A 22 16.32 -2.08 -15.59
CA ALA A 22 17.09 -2.34 -16.80
C ALA A 22 16.22 -2.52 -18.06
N ASN A 23 14.90 -2.72 -17.89
CA ASN A 23 14.00 -2.92 -19.00
C ASN A 23 13.62 -1.59 -19.66
N GLU A 24 13.96 -1.40 -20.93
CA GLU A 24 13.72 -0.17 -21.69
C GLU A 24 12.23 0.20 -21.82
N LYS A 25 11.34 -0.77 -21.69
CA LYS A 25 9.87 -0.54 -21.76
C LYS A 25 9.26 -0.16 -20.41
N ILE A 26 10.06 -0.15 -19.32
CA ILE A 26 9.61 0.20 -17.97
C ILE A 26 10.15 1.57 -17.57
N HIS A 27 9.28 2.53 -17.35
CA HIS A 27 9.63 3.85 -16.88
C HIS A 27 9.38 3.97 -15.38
N LEU A 28 10.44 4.06 -14.58
CA LEU A 28 10.36 4.21 -13.13
C LEU A 28 10.26 5.68 -12.74
N TYR A 29 9.17 6.06 -12.09
CA TYR A 29 8.97 7.37 -11.47
C TYR A 29 9.19 7.25 -9.97
N THR A 30 10.46 7.16 -9.54
CA THR A 30 10.82 7.09 -8.12
C THR A 30 10.84 8.46 -7.47
N TYR A 31 10.53 8.54 -6.17
CA TYR A 31 10.37 9.79 -5.41
C TYR A 31 9.30 10.70 -6.06
N SER A 32 8.19 10.08 -6.44
CA SER A 32 7.11 10.72 -7.19
C SER A 32 5.76 10.33 -6.62
N GLU A 33 4.75 11.16 -6.85
CA GLU A 33 3.37 10.95 -6.42
C GLU A 33 2.42 11.15 -7.58
N VAL A 34 1.33 10.37 -7.58
CA VAL A 34 0.20 10.58 -8.50
C VAL A 34 -0.68 11.68 -7.92
N GLU A 35 -0.86 12.77 -8.65
CA GLU A 35 -1.69 13.91 -8.21
C GLU A 35 -3.11 13.88 -8.77
N LYS A 36 -3.26 13.34 -9.98
CA LYS A 36 -4.55 13.30 -10.65
C LYS A 36 -4.61 12.12 -11.62
N VAL A 37 -5.78 11.52 -11.68
CA VAL A 37 -6.15 10.56 -12.72
C VAL A 37 -7.46 11.02 -13.34
N SER A 38 -7.55 10.97 -14.65
CA SER A 38 -8.76 11.26 -15.40
C SER A 38 -8.89 10.30 -16.58
N GLY A 39 -10.01 10.32 -17.27
CA GLY A 39 -10.26 9.41 -18.38
C GLY A 39 -10.95 8.12 -17.94
N PHE A 40 -10.78 7.07 -18.72
CA PHE A 40 -11.48 5.79 -18.56
C PHE A 40 -10.64 4.64 -19.13
N VAL A 41 -11.11 3.42 -18.97
CA VAL A 41 -10.43 2.22 -19.46
C VAL A 41 -10.00 2.37 -20.93
N GLY A 42 -8.73 2.12 -21.20
CA GLY A 42 -8.08 2.35 -22.50
C GLY A 42 -7.51 3.76 -22.70
N ASN A 43 -7.96 4.77 -21.94
CA ASN A 43 -7.59 6.18 -22.10
C ASN A 43 -7.50 6.92 -20.76
N PHE A 44 -6.71 6.41 -19.81
CA PHE A 44 -6.41 7.13 -18.59
C PHE A 44 -5.32 8.15 -18.81
N THR A 45 -5.53 9.37 -18.34
CA THR A 45 -4.49 10.41 -18.24
C THR A 45 -4.08 10.55 -16.78
N VAL A 46 -2.80 10.32 -16.50
CA VAL A 46 -2.23 10.35 -15.14
C VAL A 46 -1.25 11.51 -15.03
N THR A 47 -1.49 12.38 -14.06
CA THR A 47 -0.60 13.49 -13.70
C THR A 47 0.30 13.03 -12.56
N ILE A 48 1.60 13.04 -12.77
CA ILE A 48 2.63 12.56 -11.84
C ILE A 48 3.50 13.76 -11.44
N ARG A 49 3.61 14.01 -10.13
CA ARG A 49 4.57 14.95 -9.57
C ARG A 49 5.86 14.21 -9.23
N LYS A 50 6.94 14.54 -9.93
CA LYS A 50 8.31 14.12 -9.59
C LYS A 50 8.89 15.14 -8.63
N LYS A 51 9.08 14.75 -7.38
CA LYS A 51 9.64 15.63 -6.34
C LYS A 51 11.10 15.92 -6.62
N ALA A 52 11.51 17.14 -6.31
CA ALA A 52 12.90 17.56 -6.41
C ALA A 52 13.78 16.76 -5.44
N ARG A 53 14.74 16.01 -5.97
CA ARG A 53 15.75 15.30 -5.15
C ARG A 53 16.93 16.20 -4.81
N TYR A 54 17.04 17.34 -5.50
CA TYR A 54 18.20 18.25 -5.50
C TYR A 54 19.50 17.55 -5.92
N VAL A 55 19.36 16.44 -6.63
CA VAL A 55 20.42 15.61 -7.18
C VAL A 55 20.03 15.18 -8.58
N ASP A 56 20.89 15.42 -9.55
CA ASP A 56 20.72 14.96 -10.92
C ASP A 56 20.93 13.44 -10.97
N THR A 57 19.85 12.72 -11.21
CA THR A 57 19.84 11.24 -11.20
C THR A 57 20.62 10.63 -12.37
N THR A 58 20.88 11.39 -13.44
CA THR A 58 21.66 10.94 -14.60
C THR A 58 23.16 11.02 -14.36
N LYS A 59 23.59 11.90 -13.45
CA LYS A 59 25.00 12.10 -13.09
C LYS A 59 25.40 11.36 -11.81
N CYS A 60 24.45 11.18 -10.90
CA CYS A 60 24.76 10.58 -9.59
C CYS A 60 25.16 9.11 -9.73
N THR A 61 26.36 8.75 -9.28
CA THR A 61 26.87 7.38 -9.28
C THR A 61 26.52 6.59 -8.02
N GLY A 62 25.89 7.22 -7.01
CA GLY A 62 25.55 6.58 -5.74
C GLY A 62 26.76 6.22 -4.88
N CYS A 63 27.90 6.93 -5.00
CA CYS A 63 29.13 6.66 -4.25
C CYS A 63 29.02 6.89 -2.74
N GLY A 64 28.12 7.79 -2.29
CA GLY A 64 27.89 8.08 -0.85
C GLY A 64 28.79 9.16 -0.23
N GLU A 65 29.83 9.66 -0.92
CA GLU A 65 30.75 10.69 -0.38
C GLU A 65 30.04 11.95 0.14
N CYS A 66 29.00 12.38 -0.58
CA CYS A 66 28.18 13.52 -0.18
C CYS A 66 27.46 13.27 1.16
N THR A 67 27.03 12.05 1.44
CA THR A 67 26.39 11.64 2.68
C THR A 67 27.37 11.71 3.84
N GLU A 68 28.58 11.15 3.69
CA GLU A 68 29.61 11.13 4.74
C GLU A 68 30.06 12.54 5.16
N LYS A 69 30.13 13.47 4.22
CA LYS A 69 30.57 14.85 4.48
C LYS A 69 29.44 15.78 4.96
N CYS A 70 28.21 15.32 4.99
CA CYS A 70 27.08 16.13 5.45
C CYS A 70 27.15 16.36 6.97
N PRO A 71 27.10 17.61 7.46
CA PRO A 71 27.15 17.90 8.89
C PRO A 71 25.83 17.59 9.63
N MET A 72 24.72 17.50 8.92
CA MET A 72 23.40 17.19 9.48
C MET A 72 23.23 15.69 9.64
N LYS A 73 23.53 15.17 10.86
CA LYS A 73 23.70 13.71 11.13
C LYS A 73 22.66 13.13 12.09
N LYS A 74 21.71 13.93 12.61
CA LYS A 74 20.80 13.51 13.68
C LYS A 74 19.34 13.47 13.19
N ILE A 75 19.12 13.02 11.97
CA ILE A 75 17.79 12.90 11.42
C ILE A 75 17.38 11.42 11.55
N PRO A 76 16.26 11.10 12.20
CA PRO A 76 15.81 9.71 12.28
C PRO A 76 15.74 9.06 10.89
N ASN A 77 16.29 7.85 10.77
CA ASN A 77 16.31 7.12 9.52
C ASN A 77 14.98 6.40 9.35
N GLU A 78 14.15 6.84 8.44
CA GLU A 78 12.81 6.29 8.21
C GLU A 78 12.87 4.83 7.72
N PHE A 79 13.87 4.48 6.92
CA PHE A 79 14.04 3.11 6.44
C PHE A 79 14.36 2.12 7.56
N ASN A 80 15.08 2.57 8.58
CA ASN A 80 15.37 1.81 9.79
C ASN A 80 14.38 2.09 10.94
N LEU A 81 13.24 2.73 10.65
CA LEU A 81 12.18 3.01 11.64
C LEU A 81 12.66 3.85 12.83
N GLY A 82 13.65 4.72 12.62
CA GLY A 82 14.23 5.56 13.68
C GLY A 82 15.23 4.86 14.59
N LEU A 83 15.58 3.60 14.35
CA LEU A 83 16.60 2.85 15.13
C LEU A 83 18.02 3.44 14.99
N ASP A 84 18.29 4.15 13.92
CA ASP A 84 19.50 4.91 13.69
C ASP A 84 19.19 6.29 13.09
N ASN A 85 20.22 7.04 12.79
CA ASN A 85 20.10 8.37 12.19
C ASN A 85 20.69 8.38 10.80
N ARG A 86 20.10 9.20 9.92
CA ARG A 86 20.60 9.53 8.60
C ARG A 86 21.08 10.99 8.51
N HIS A 87 21.74 11.29 7.41
CA HIS A 87 22.13 12.65 7.06
C HIS A 87 21.02 13.38 6.26
N ALA A 88 21.13 14.70 6.12
CA ALA A 88 20.19 15.46 5.28
C ALA A 88 20.35 15.15 3.79
N ILE A 89 21.51 14.73 3.33
CA ILE A 89 21.69 14.08 2.02
C ILE A 89 21.98 12.60 2.27
N TYR A 90 21.23 11.73 1.62
CA TYR A 90 21.26 10.30 1.91
C TYR A 90 20.82 9.46 0.70
N ILE A 91 21.23 8.21 0.70
CA ILE A 91 20.66 7.17 -0.16
C ILE A 91 19.66 6.41 0.70
N PRO A 92 18.40 6.23 0.28
CA PRO A 92 17.34 5.69 1.14
C PRO A 92 17.68 4.34 1.79
N PHE A 93 18.31 3.45 1.05
CA PHE A 93 18.84 2.18 1.55
C PHE A 93 19.90 1.61 0.58
N ALA A 94 20.73 0.69 1.06
CA ALA A 94 21.90 0.21 0.33
C ALA A 94 21.59 -0.39 -1.06
N GLN A 95 20.44 -1.06 -1.19
CA GLN A 95 19.96 -1.72 -2.41
C GLN A 95 18.95 -0.89 -3.22
N ALA A 96 18.85 0.43 -2.97
CA ALA A 96 17.91 1.30 -3.68
C ALA A 96 18.11 1.27 -5.20
N VAL A 97 17.02 1.26 -5.95
CA VAL A 97 17.01 1.31 -7.41
C VAL A 97 16.08 2.47 -7.84
N PRO A 98 16.63 3.50 -8.52
CA PRO A 98 18.04 3.74 -8.77
C PRO A 98 18.81 4.07 -7.48
N LYS A 99 20.09 3.71 -7.43
CA LYS A 99 20.98 4.02 -6.30
C LYS A 99 21.49 5.45 -6.41
N VAL A 100 20.67 6.42 -6.04
CA VAL A 100 20.98 7.86 -6.12
C VAL A 100 20.70 8.54 -4.80
N ALA A 101 21.48 9.58 -4.50
CA ALA A 101 21.25 10.39 -3.31
C ALA A 101 20.01 11.29 -3.46
N THR A 102 19.46 11.68 -2.33
CA THR A 102 18.34 12.63 -2.21
C THR A 102 18.66 13.60 -1.09
N ILE A 103 18.36 14.87 -1.24
CA ILE A 103 18.50 15.87 -0.18
C ILE A 103 17.11 16.11 0.44
N ASP A 104 17.05 16.00 1.76
CA ASP A 104 15.89 16.35 2.57
C ASP A 104 15.83 17.88 2.73
N PRO A 105 14.85 18.57 2.15
CA PRO A 105 14.76 20.02 2.19
C PRO A 105 14.51 20.56 3.59
N ASP A 106 13.82 19.79 4.44
CA ASP A 106 13.43 20.20 5.78
C ASP A 106 14.61 20.19 6.77
N HIS A 107 15.69 19.49 6.44
CA HIS A 107 16.87 19.35 7.30
C HIS A 107 18.16 19.85 6.65
N CYS A 108 18.13 20.28 5.38
CA CYS A 108 19.31 20.76 4.68
C CYS A 108 19.59 22.24 4.94
N ASN A 109 20.73 22.57 5.56
CA ASN A 109 21.13 23.95 5.83
C ASN A 109 21.29 24.79 4.55
N MET A 110 21.71 24.19 3.43
CA MET A 110 21.84 24.91 2.17
C MET A 110 20.48 25.33 1.62
N LEU A 111 19.49 24.42 1.62
CA LEU A 111 18.15 24.71 1.12
C LEU A 111 17.37 25.63 2.06
N LYS A 112 17.58 25.54 3.38
CA LYS A 112 16.89 26.39 4.38
C LYS A 112 17.44 27.81 4.47
N ASN A 113 18.73 27.98 4.44
CA ASN A 113 19.36 29.27 4.78
C ASN A 113 20.56 29.65 3.90
N GLY A 114 20.90 28.85 2.88
CA GLY A 114 22.02 29.11 1.97
C GLY A 114 23.42 28.95 2.55
N LYS A 115 23.55 28.46 3.81
CA LYS A 115 24.81 28.45 4.56
C LYS A 115 25.48 27.09 4.61
N CYS A 116 25.67 26.43 3.47
CA CYS A 116 26.38 25.16 3.38
C CYS A 116 26.91 24.95 1.95
N GLY A 117 26.85 23.76 1.39
CA GLY A 117 27.29 23.42 0.03
C GLY A 117 28.39 22.35 0.00
N LEU A 118 28.66 21.70 1.15
CA LEU A 118 29.72 20.69 1.27
C LEU A 118 29.48 19.50 0.32
N CYS A 119 28.26 19.03 0.22
CA CYS A 119 27.91 17.91 -0.68
C CYS A 119 28.18 18.24 -2.16
N ALA A 120 27.96 19.49 -2.60
CA ALA A 120 28.29 19.91 -3.97
C ALA A 120 29.82 20.00 -4.19
N LYS A 121 30.57 20.43 -3.18
CA LYS A 121 32.04 20.53 -3.27
C LYS A 121 32.75 19.19 -3.37
N VAL A 122 32.21 18.14 -2.74
CA VAL A 122 32.81 16.80 -2.78
C VAL A 122 32.27 15.91 -3.87
N CYS A 123 31.22 16.32 -4.56
CA CYS A 123 30.62 15.53 -5.63
C CYS A 123 31.43 15.64 -6.92
N SER A 124 32.29 14.64 -7.19
CA SER A 124 33.11 14.57 -8.40
C SER A 124 32.29 14.53 -9.69
N ALA A 125 31.10 13.95 -9.64
CA ALA A 125 30.17 13.86 -10.77
C ALA A 125 29.37 15.16 -11.00
N GLY A 126 29.46 16.17 -10.12
CA GLY A 126 28.72 17.43 -10.24
C GLY A 126 27.19 17.23 -10.27
N ALA A 127 26.69 16.25 -9.52
CA ALA A 127 25.28 15.86 -9.57
C ALA A 127 24.37 16.70 -8.66
N ILE A 128 24.90 17.57 -7.80
CA ILE A 128 24.10 18.35 -6.85
C ILE A 128 23.53 19.61 -7.51
N ASP A 129 22.22 19.76 -7.43
CA ASP A 129 21.50 20.91 -7.97
C ASP A 129 20.46 21.42 -6.96
N TYR A 130 20.83 22.42 -6.17
CA TYR A 130 19.94 23.02 -5.16
C TYR A 130 18.79 23.85 -5.75
N LYS A 131 18.80 24.13 -7.08
CA LYS A 131 17.74 24.89 -7.75
C LYS A 131 16.67 24.00 -8.38
N GLN A 132 16.84 22.68 -8.27
CA GLN A 132 15.87 21.73 -8.81
C GLN A 132 14.48 22.00 -8.22
N GLN A 133 13.46 21.91 -9.07
CA GLN A 133 12.06 22.06 -8.70
C GLN A 133 11.29 20.78 -8.99
N ASP A 134 10.14 20.63 -8.37
CA ASP A 134 9.19 19.57 -8.70
C ASP A 134 8.80 19.66 -10.17
N GLN A 135 8.64 18.51 -10.82
CA GLN A 135 8.24 18.42 -12.21
C GLN A 135 6.90 17.71 -12.32
N ILE A 136 5.98 18.31 -13.04
CA ILE A 136 4.70 17.68 -13.39
C ILE A 136 4.83 17.01 -14.75
N VAL A 137 4.46 15.73 -14.80
CA VAL A 137 4.51 14.90 -16.01
C VAL A 137 3.12 14.30 -16.21
N GLU A 138 2.55 14.50 -17.40
CA GLU A 138 1.32 13.82 -17.80
C GLU A 138 1.64 12.67 -18.76
N ARG A 139 0.95 11.54 -18.55
CA ARG A 139 1.10 10.33 -19.37
C ARG A 139 -0.25 9.66 -19.56
N GLU A 140 -0.41 9.03 -20.70
CA GLU A 140 -1.58 8.24 -21.06
C GLU A 140 -1.32 6.75 -20.83
N TYR A 141 -2.31 6.05 -20.25
CA TYR A 141 -2.23 4.64 -19.95
C TYR A 141 -3.55 3.93 -20.26
N GLY A 142 -3.49 2.71 -20.75
CA GLY A 142 -4.70 1.92 -21.05
C GLY A 142 -5.32 1.25 -19.82
N ALA A 143 -4.52 1.00 -18.77
CA ALA A 143 -4.96 0.36 -17.53
C ALA A 143 -4.09 0.82 -16.35
N ILE A 144 -4.61 0.67 -15.13
CA ILE A 144 -3.91 1.00 -13.89
C ILE A 144 -3.93 -0.22 -12.97
N VAL A 145 -2.77 -0.58 -12.41
CA VAL A 145 -2.64 -1.60 -11.37
C VAL A 145 -2.30 -0.92 -10.05
N VAL A 146 -3.17 -1.05 -9.05
CA VAL A 146 -2.96 -0.50 -7.72
C VAL A 146 -2.19 -1.50 -6.87
N ALA A 147 -1.05 -1.08 -6.32
CA ALA A 147 -0.16 -1.90 -5.49
C ALA A 147 0.46 -1.08 -4.34
N THR A 148 -0.37 -0.32 -3.62
CA THR A 148 0.06 0.63 -2.57
C THR A 148 0.61 -0.03 -1.31
N GLY A 149 0.45 -1.35 -1.16
CA GLY A 149 0.96 -2.08 -0.01
C GLY A 149 0.16 -1.86 1.27
N TYR A 150 0.86 -1.83 2.41
CA TYR A 150 0.29 -1.68 3.75
C TYR A 150 1.23 -0.94 4.70
N ASN A 151 0.70 -0.45 5.81
CA ASN A 151 1.46 0.02 6.96
C ASN A 151 1.18 -0.87 8.20
N PRO A 152 2.12 -1.02 9.14
CA PRO A 152 1.78 -1.51 10.48
C PRO A 152 0.95 -0.45 11.21
N ILE A 153 0.07 -0.90 12.10
CA ILE A 153 -0.65 0.00 13.01
C ILE A 153 0.33 0.78 13.89
N LYS A 154 -0.14 1.90 14.40
CA LYS A 154 0.62 2.73 15.32
C LYS A 154 0.64 2.10 16.71
N LEU A 155 1.83 1.63 17.14
CA LEU A 155 1.99 0.91 18.41
C LEU A 155 1.92 1.82 19.64
N ASP A 156 2.15 3.12 19.47
CA ASP A 156 2.01 4.12 20.53
C ASP A 156 0.59 4.20 21.12
N ASP A 157 -0.41 3.74 20.37
CA ASP A 157 -1.81 3.71 20.81
C ASP A 157 -2.13 2.51 21.72
N TYR A 158 -1.13 1.66 22.03
CA TYR A 158 -1.25 0.44 22.81
C TYR A 158 -0.34 0.46 24.06
N ASP A 159 -0.68 1.32 25.01
CA ASP A 159 0.09 1.55 26.25
C ASP A 159 0.35 0.28 27.06
N GLU A 160 -0.56 -0.72 26.98
CA GLU A 160 -0.42 -2.00 27.65
C GLU A 160 0.83 -2.79 27.26
N TYR A 161 1.40 -2.53 26.08
CA TYR A 161 2.61 -3.21 25.63
C TYR A 161 3.90 -2.42 25.89
N ALA A 162 3.81 -1.24 26.51
CA ALA A 162 4.95 -0.40 26.91
C ALA A 162 5.92 -0.03 25.73
N TYR A 163 5.42 0.04 24.48
CA TYR A 163 6.24 0.35 23.32
C TYR A 163 6.90 1.75 23.44
N SER A 164 6.14 2.75 23.85
CA SER A 164 6.65 4.11 24.06
C SER A 164 7.45 4.28 25.35
N LEU A 165 7.39 3.29 26.28
CA LEU A 165 8.05 3.37 27.60
C LEU A 165 9.40 2.68 27.63
N SER A 166 9.67 1.72 26.78
CA SER A 166 10.93 0.98 26.74
C SER A 166 11.45 0.79 25.33
N LYS A 167 12.70 1.14 25.09
CA LYS A 167 13.39 0.92 23.82
C LYS A 167 13.55 -0.57 23.47
N ASP A 168 13.47 -1.46 24.45
CA ASP A 168 13.61 -2.91 24.25
C ASP A 168 12.27 -3.60 23.94
N VAL A 169 11.18 -2.82 23.83
CA VAL A 169 9.95 -3.24 23.21
C VAL A 169 9.95 -2.71 21.78
N VAL A 170 10.05 -3.61 20.82
CA VAL A 170 10.20 -3.25 19.40
C VAL A 170 9.09 -3.86 18.57
N SER A 171 8.76 -3.23 17.45
CA SER A 171 7.90 -3.84 16.44
C SER A 171 8.63 -4.97 15.69
N SER A 172 7.89 -5.84 15.05
CA SER A 172 8.47 -6.91 14.22
C SER A 172 9.24 -6.39 13.00
N LEU A 173 8.96 -5.16 12.52
CA LEU A 173 9.75 -4.53 11.46
C LEU A 173 11.07 -3.97 11.99
N GLU A 174 11.06 -3.36 13.16
CA GLU A 174 12.29 -2.94 13.85
C GLU A 174 13.19 -4.15 14.15
N PHE A 175 12.61 -5.25 14.62
CA PHE A 175 13.35 -6.50 14.83
C PHE A 175 13.96 -7.03 13.52
N GLU A 176 13.23 -6.99 12.41
CA GLU A 176 13.77 -7.35 11.08
C GLU A 176 14.96 -6.45 10.72
N ARG A 177 14.92 -5.15 11.06
CA ARG A 177 16.04 -4.24 10.78
C ARG A 177 17.23 -4.51 11.69
N LEU A 178 17.02 -4.79 12.97
CA LEU A 178 18.08 -5.15 13.92
C LEU A 178 18.80 -6.46 13.53
N THR A 179 18.08 -7.41 12.96
CA THR A 179 18.65 -8.71 12.56
C THR A 179 19.18 -8.74 11.12
N ASN A 180 18.99 -7.68 10.35
CA ASN A 180 19.41 -7.62 8.96
C ASN A 180 20.86 -7.11 8.83
N ALA A 181 21.67 -7.75 7.98
CA ALA A 181 23.06 -7.35 7.74
C ALA A 181 23.22 -5.89 7.24
N ALA A 182 22.21 -5.36 6.53
CA ALA A 182 22.16 -3.95 6.11
C ALA A 182 21.41 -3.06 7.12
N GLY A 183 21.14 -3.54 8.31
CA GLY A 183 20.49 -2.80 9.37
C GLY A 183 21.46 -2.03 10.27
N PRO A 184 20.94 -1.30 11.27
CA PRO A 184 21.74 -0.39 12.10
C PRO A 184 22.85 -1.07 12.93
N THR A 185 22.69 -2.35 13.21
CA THR A 185 23.63 -3.16 14.03
C THR A 185 24.47 -4.12 13.17
N GLY A 186 24.43 -4.00 11.84
CA GLY A 186 25.10 -4.96 10.94
C GLY A 186 24.58 -6.39 11.08
N GLY A 187 23.33 -6.57 11.51
CA GLY A 187 22.67 -7.85 11.71
C GLY A 187 23.04 -8.55 13.02
N THR A 188 23.72 -7.88 13.94
CA THR A 188 23.91 -8.39 15.30
C THR A 188 22.72 -7.98 16.15
N LEU A 189 22.04 -8.95 16.77
CA LEU A 189 20.90 -8.67 17.64
C LEU A 189 21.38 -8.05 18.94
N LEU A 190 21.09 -6.77 19.09
CA LEU A 190 21.44 -5.95 20.26
C LEU A 190 20.20 -5.25 20.78
N ARG A 191 20.09 -5.14 22.10
CA ARG A 191 19.04 -4.35 22.76
C ARG A 191 19.23 -2.86 22.44
N PRO A 192 18.20 -2.15 22.00
CA PRO A 192 18.31 -0.73 21.70
C PRO A 192 18.64 0.16 22.93
N SER A 193 18.35 -0.31 24.13
CA SER A 193 18.59 0.44 25.38
C SER A 193 20.05 0.52 25.78
N ASP A 194 20.80 -0.60 25.71
CA ASP A 194 22.15 -0.73 26.30
C ASP A 194 23.19 -1.39 25.34
N GLY A 195 22.76 -1.79 24.15
CA GLY A 195 23.64 -2.43 23.16
C GLY A 195 24.09 -3.83 23.52
N LYS A 196 23.49 -4.49 24.52
CA LYS A 196 23.82 -5.85 24.90
C LYS A 196 22.98 -6.86 24.13
N HIS A 197 23.47 -8.10 24.05
CA HIS A 197 22.72 -9.19 23.49
C HIS A 197 21.59 -9.63 24.43
N PRO A 198 20.32 -9.81 23.95
CA PRO A 198 19.24 -10.33 24.77
C PRO A 198 19.35 -11.85 24.94
N HIS A 199 19.26 -12.34 26.17
CA HIS A 199 19.23 -13.78 26.47
C HIS A 199 17.80 -14.34 26.47
N THR A 200 16.81 -13.50 26.73
CA THR A 200 15.39 -13.89 26.69
C THR A 200 14.61 -12.97 25.79
N LEU A 201 14.05 -13.54 24.72
CA LEU A 201 13.28 -12.84 23.69
C LEU A 201 11.83 -13.31 23.72
N VAL A 202 10.89 -12.39 23.80
CA VAL A 202 9.45 -12.68 23.79
C VAL A 202 8.79 -12.06 22.57
N PHE A 203 8.10 -12.86 21.77
CA PHE A 203 7.23 -12.41 20.70
C PHE A 203 5.77 -12.39 21.16
N VAL A 204 5.09 -11.28 20.93
CA VAL A 204 3.66 -11.11 21.24
C VAL A 204 2.87 -11.07 19.94
N GLN A 205 2.04 -12.08 19.72
CA GLN A 205 1.21 -12.19 18.51
C GLN A 205 -0.07 -11.36 18.59
N CYS A 206 -0.63 -11.06 17.44
CA CYS A 206 -1.95 -10.42 17.27
C CYS A 206 -2.09 -9.03 17.90
N VAL A 207 -0.98 -8.27 18.07
CA VAL A 207 -1.04 -6.91 18.61
C VAL A 207 -1.88 -6.01 17.68
N GLY A 208 -3.04 -5.57 18.17
CA GLY A 208 -4.01 -4.79 17.41
C GLY A 208 -4.75 -5.54 16.28
N SER A 209 -4.54 -6.86 16.13
CA SER A 209 -5.29 -7.73 15.21
C SER A 209 -6.32 -8.57 15.96
N ARG A 210 -7.42 -8.95 15.27
CA ARG A 210 -8.48 -9.81 15.81
C ARG A 210 -9.09 -9.24 17.08
N CYS A 211 -9.13 -7.93 17.16
CA CYS A 211 -9.74 -7.19 18.25
C CYS A 211 -11.20 -6.95 17.96
N SER A 212 -12.08 -7.36 18.89
CA SER A 212 -13.53 -7.12 18.82
C SER A 212 -13.96 -5.83 19.52
N ALA A 213 -13.05 -5.18 20.27
CA ALA A 213 -13.35 -3.94 20.94
C ALA A 213 -13.49 -2.79 19.94
N GLU A 214 -14.59 -2.07 20.02
CA GLU A 214 -14.88 -0.93 19.15
C GLU A 214 -13.83 0.18 19.34
N GLY A 215 -13.32 0.71 18.23
CA GLY A 215 -12.33 1.79 18.23
C GLY A 215 -10.91 1.40 18.60
N LYS A 216 -10.64 0.13 18.98
CA LYS A 216 -9.29 -0.34 19.32
C LYS A 216 -8.87 -1.54 18.47
N GLY A 217 -7.93 -1.33 17.58
CA GLY A 217 -7.39 -2.37 16.69
C GLY A 217 -8.28 -2.73 15.51
N LYS A 218 -7.94 -3.82 14.85
CA LYS A 218 -8.59 -4.34 13.64
C LYS A 218 -9.27 -5.66 13.93
N SER A 219 -10.49 -5.85 13.44
CA SER A 219 -11.26 -7.08 13.64
C SER A 219 -10.70 -8.27 12.86
N TYR A 220 -9.96 -8.02 11.79
CA TYR A 220 -9.38 -9.05 10.92
C TYR A 220 -8.02 -9.56 11.41
N CYS A 221 -7.60 -10.71 10.86
CA CYS A 221 -6.27 -11.26 11.03
C CYS A 221 -5.31 -10.67 9.97
N SER A 222 -4.13 -10.23 10.41
CA SER A 222 -3.07 -9.72 9.52
C SER A 222 -2.37 -10.81 8.69
N LYS A 223 -2.75 -12.08 8.82
CA LYS A 223 -2.34 -13.26 8.04
C LYS A 223 -0.86 -13.62 8.13
N ILE A 224 0.06 -12.66 8.14
CA ILE A 224 1.51 -12.88 7.96
C ILE A 224 2.29 -13.01 9.28
N CYS A 225 1.71 -12.56 10.41
CA CYS A 225 2.46 -12.43 11.68
C CYS A 225 2.93 -13.78 12.26
N CYS A 226 2.12 -14.81 12.24
CA CYS A 226 2.53 -16.13 12.74
C CYS A 226 3.76 -16.66 11.99
N MET A 227 3.78 -16.51 10.68
CA MET A 227 4.85 -17.03 9.83
C MET A 227 6.14 -16.21 9.91
N TYR A 228 6.05 -14.87 9.93
CA TYR A 228 7.27 -14.09 10.07
C TYR A 228 7.86 -14.16 11.48
N THR A 229 7.03 -14.36 12.49
CA THR A 229 7.52 -14.61 13.86
C THR A 229 8.26 -15.94 13.94
N ALA A 230 7.71 -17.02 13.37
CA ALA A 230 8.41 -18.30 13.28
C ALA A 230 9.79 -18.13 12.61
N LYS A 231 9.85 -17.41 11.48
CA LYS A 231 11.11 -17.09 10.81
C LYS A 231 12.08 -16.32 11.70
N HIS A 232 11.64 -15.24 12.35
CA HIS A 232 12.50 -14.45 13.24
C HIS A 232 13.03 -15.26 14.41
N ALA A 233 12.16 -16.07 15.02
CA ALA A 233 12.52 -16.95 16.12
C ALA A 233 13.57 -17.98 15.71
N MET A 234 13.38 -18.64 14.55
CA MET A 234 14.34 -19.61 13.99
C MET A 234 15.70 -18.95 13.71
N LEU A 235 15.73 -17.80 13.01
CA LEU A 235 16.97 -17.08 12.72
C LEU A 235 17.70 -16.63 13.99
N CYS A 236 16.94 -16.27 15.04
CA CYS A 236 17.53 -15.94 16.33
C CYS A 236 18.19 -17.16 16.98
N ARG A 237 17.47 -18.27 17.05
CA ARG A 237 17.98 -19.53 17.63
C ARG A 237 19.14 -20.13 16.85
N GLU A 238 19.11 -20.02 15.51
CA GLU A 238 20.22 -20.46 14.64
C GLU A 238 21.50 -19.68 14.93
N LYS A 239 21.40 -18.36 15.05
CA LYS A 239 22.54 -17.48 15.24
C LYS A 239 22.98 -17.36 16.70
N TYR A 240 22.06 -17.51 17.63
CA TYR A 240 22.26 -17.36 19.08
C TYR A 240 21.59 -18.52 19.83
N PRO A 241 22.24 -19.70 19.90
CA PRO A 241 21.67 -20.89 20.54
C PRO A 241 21.36 -20.71 22.03
N ASP A 242 22.06 -19.79 22.70
CA ASP A 242 21.88 -19.49 24.14
C ASP A 242 20.72 -18.51 24.41
N THR A 243 20.07 -17.98 23.38
CA THR A 243 18.91 -17.10 23.55
C THR A 243 17.63 -17.92 23.65
N GLU A 244 16.94 -17.81 24.78
CA GLU A 244 15.62 -18.38 24.97
C GLU A 244 14.57 -17.56 24.24
N VAL A 245 13.75 -18.21 23.41
CA VAL A 245 12.75 -17.55 22.56
C VAL A 245 11.35 -18.06 22.87
N TYR A 246 10.48 -17.18 23.30
CA TYR A 246 9.09 -17.44 23.64
C TYR A 246 8.15 -16.72 22.67
N VAL A 247 7.08 -17.40 22.24
CA VAL A 247 6.03 -16.85 21.39
C VAL A 247 4.68 -17.00 22.08
N PHE A 248 4.09 -15.89 22.50
CA PHE A 248 2.72 -15.88 23.02
C PHE A 248 1.73 -15.73 21.86
N TYR A 249 0.75 -16.64 21.78
CA TYR A 249 -0.18 -16.71 20.66
C TYR A 249 -1.59 -17.11 21.08
N ILE A 250 -2.60 -16.70 20.30
CA ILE A 250 -4.00 -17.11 20.46
C ILE A 250 -4.24 -18.44 19.73
N ASP A 251 -3.92 -18.48 18.46
CA ASP A 251 -3.80 -19.64 17.58
C ASP A 251 -2.72 -19.38 16.53
N VAL A 252 -2.10 -20.42 15.98
CA VAL A 252 -1.16 -20.30 14.88
C VAL A 252 -1.93 -20.43 13.56
N ARG A 253 -1.75 -19.44 12.66
CA ARG A 253 -2.31 -19.42 11.32
C ARG A 253 -1.22 -19.57 10.29
N SER A 254 -1.19 -20.74 9.65
CA SER A 254 -0.20 -21.14 8.65
C SER A 254 -0.87 -21.51 7.31
N PRO A 255 -1.60 -20.54 6.65
CA PRO A 255 -2.41 -20.85 5.48
C PRO A 255 -1.58 -20.84 4.19
N GLY A 256 -0.70 -21.82 4.02
CA GLY A 256 0.12 -21.94 2.82
C GLY A 256 0.82 -23.30 2.72
N LYS A 257 1.35 -23.60 1.54
CA LYS A 257 2.11 -24.83 1.31
C LYS A 257 3.40 -24.80 2.11
N ASN A 258 3.66 -25.84 2.91
CA ASN A 258 4.81 -26.01 3.80
C ASN A 258 4.85 -25.00 4.98
N TYR A 259 3.74 -24.31 5.28
CA TYR A 259 3.73 -23.31 6.36
C TYR A 259 3.56 -23.98 7.73
N ASP A 260 2.78 -25.06 7.81
CA ASP A 260 2.62 -25.82 9.05
C ASP A 260 3.93 -26.54 9.41
N GLU A 261 4.60 -27.14 8.43
CA GLU A 261 5.91 -27.76 8.58
C GLU A 261 6.96 -26.74 9.01
N PHE A 262 6.93 -25.53 8.46
CA PHE A 262 7.83 -24.45 8.85
C PHE A 262 7.62 -24.02 10.31
N TYR A 263 6.36 -23.93 10.75
CA TYR A 263 6.02 -23.68 12.15
C TYR A 263 6.50 -24.81 13.06
N ARG A 264 6.27 -26.09 12.69
CA ARG A 264 6.75 -27.24 13.46
C ARG A 264 8.27 -27.24 13.61
N ARG A 265 8.99 -26.93 12.55
CA ARG A 265 10.45 -26.78 12.59
C ARG A 265 10.90 -25.76 13.64
N ALA A 266 10.22 -24.64 13.77
CA ALA A 266 10.55 -23.65 14.79
C ALA A 266 10.46 -24.23 16.21
N VAL A 267 9.50 -25.11 16.45
CA VAL A 267 9.33 -25.79 17.76
C VAL A 267 10.30 -26.96 17.93
N GLU A 268 10.33 -27.88 16.97
CA GLU A 268 10.99 -29.20 17.10
C GLU A 268 12.50 -29.12 16.87
N GLU A 269 12.95 -28.35 15.88
CA GLU A 269 14.36 -28.28 15.53
C GLU A 269 15.09 -27.10 16.19
N TYR A 270 14.41 -25.95 16.33
CA TYR A 270 15.01 -24.73 16.87
C TYR A 270 14.68 -24.48 18.34
N GLY A 271 13.81 -25.29 18.95
CA GLY A 271 13.46 -25.20 20.36
C GLY A 271 12.77 -23.90 20.75
N VAL A 272 11.95 -23.32 19.86
CA VAL A 272 11.17 -22.13 20.15
C VAL A 272 9.96 -22.50 21.03
N HIS A 273 9.79 -21.79 22.14
CA HIS A 273 8.71 -22.06 23.09
C HIS A 273 7.42 -21.32 22.68
N TYR A 274 6.44 -22.06 22.21
CA TYR A 274 5.12 -21.52 21.91
C TYR A 274 4.18 -21.67 23.10
N ILE A 275 3.71 -20.53 23.64
CA ILE A 275 2.84 -20.48 24.82
C ILE A 275 1.48 -19.94 24.39
N LYS A 276 0.44 -20.75 24.55
CA LYS A 276 -0.92 -20.33 24.24
C LYS A 276 -1.42 -19.36 25.31
N GLY A 277 -1.75 -18.15 24.92
CA GLY A 277 -2.26 -17.10 25.79
C GLY A 277 -2.11 -15.73 25.13
N GLN A 278 -3.03 -14.85 25.41
CA GLN A 278 -2.95 -13.45 24.96
C GLN A 278 -2.20 -12.65 26.04
N VAL A 279 -1.16 -11.94 25.63
CA VAL A 279 -0.46 -11.01 26.52
C VAL A 279 -1.39 -9.82 26.80
N GLY A 280 -1.66 -9.60 28.09
CA GLY A 280 -2.47 -8.47 28.54
C GLY A 280 -1.62 -7.24 28.87
N LYS A 281 -0.37 -7.44 29.28
CA LYS A 281 0.49 -6.34 29.70
C LYS A 281 1.98 -6.65 29.59
N VAL A 282 2.77 -5.63 29.24
CA VAL A 282 4.23 -5.60 29.33
C VAL A 282 4.63 -4.46 30.26
N VAL A 283 5.46 -4.73 31.26
CA VAL A 283 5.86 -3.73 32.27
C VAL A 283 7.37 -3.65 32.36
N PRO A 284 7.98 -2.50 32.07
CA PRO A 284 9.39 -2.27 32.32
C PRO A 284 9.71 -2.31 33.80
N ARG A 285 10.80 -3.01 34.18
CA ARG A 285 11.28 -3.14 35.53
C ARG A 285 12.53 -2.29 35.80
N SER A 286 12.80 -2.02 37.06
CA SER A 286 13.98 -1.25 37.46
C SER A 286 15.32 -1.98 37.21
N ASP A 287 15.29 -3.30 37.07
CA ASP A 287 16.47 -4.13 36.71
C ASP A 287 16.78 -4.14 35.20
N GLY A 288 16.03 -3.37 34.39
CA GLY A 288 16.17 -3.30 32.95
C GLY A 288 15.54 -4.46 32.18
N LYS A 289 14.80 -5.33 32.87
CA LYS A 289 14.00 -6.41 32.24
C LYS A 289 12.57 -5.95 32.00
N LEU A 290 11.88 -6.72 31.17
CA LEU A 290 10.48 -6.52 30.84
C LEU A 290 9.67 -7.68 31.42
N MET A 291 8.70 -7.38 32.27
CA MET A 291 7.74 -8.38 32.76
C MET A 291 6.60 -8.49 31.73
N VAL A 292 6.38 -9.67 31.20
CA VAL A 292 5.31 -10.00 30.26
C VAL A 292 4.25 -10.82 30.98
N GLN A 293 3.02 -10.33 31.03
CA GLN A 293 1.90 -10.97 31.69
C GLN A 293 0.88 -11.49 30.69
N ALA A 294 0.60 -12.80 30.74
CA ALA A 294 -0.42 -13.47 29.96
C ALA A 294 -1.28 -14.35 30.89
N SER A 295 -2.48 -13.90 31.20
CA SER A 295 -3.33 -14.49 32.27
C SER A 295 -2.54 -14.57 33.57
N ASP A 296 -2.41 -15.79 34.14
CA ASP A 296 -1.69 -16.05 35.38
C ASP A 296 -0.19 -16.31 35.17
N LEU A 297 0.28 -16.31 33.91
CA LEU A 297 1.68 -16.54 33.61
C LEU A 297 2.45 -15.22 33.56
N LEU A 298 3.54 -15.17 34.33
CA LEU A 298 4.50 -14.07 34.32
C LEU A 298 5.83 -14.56 33.74
N SER A 299 6.35 -13.88 32.75
CA SER A 299 7.65 -14.14 32.16
C SER A 299 8.51 -12.87 32.19
N ASN A 300 9.81 -13.04 32.42
CA ASN A 300 10.78 -11.93 32.29
C ASN A 300 11.48 -12.02 30.95
N ALA A 301 11.57 -10.89 30.25
CA ALA A 301 12.22 -10.78 28.97
C ALA A 301 13.31 -9.69 28.98
N ASP A 302 14.35 -9.88 28.19
CA ASP A 302 15.34 -8.82 27.91
C ASP A 302 14.85 -7.94 26.76
N MET A 303 14.08 -8.50 25.82
CA MET A 303 13.47 -7.79 24.70
C MET A 303 12.11 -8.38 24.36
N VAL A 304 11.17 -7.53 23.99
CA VAL A 304 9.83 -7.92 23.53
C VAL A 304 9.62 -7.46 22.10
N VAL A 305 9.12 -8.35 21.24
CA VAL A 305 8.81 -8.06 19.83
C VAL A 305 7.30 -8.13 19.60
N LEU A 306 6.73 -7.03 19.18
CA LEU A 306 5.29 -6.89 18.94
C LEU A 306 4.94 -7.22 17.48
N ALA A 307 4.14 -8.25 17.28
CA ALA A 307 3.61 -8.61 15.98
C ALA A 307 2.37 -7.74 15.66
N ALA A 308 2.64 -6.51 15.24
CA ALA A 308 1.65 -5.49 14.96
C ALA A 308 0.70 -5.88 13.81
N ALA A 309 -0.55 -5.49 13.92
CA ALA A 309 -1.52 -5.56 12.83
C ALA A 309 -1.07 -4.73 11.64
N ILE A 310 -1.52 -5.11 10.46
CA ILE A 310 -1.30 -4.33 9.24
C ILE A 310 -2.61 -3.64 8.84
N GLU A 311 -2.48 -2.44 8.28
CA GLU A 311 -3.57 -1.64 7.76
C GLU A 311 -3.21 -1.11 6.37
N PRO A 312 -4.19 -0.68 5.56
CA PRO A 312 -3.91 -0.09 4.26
C PRO A 312 -2.94 1.09 4.37
N ASP A 313 -2.16 1.31 3.32
CA ASP A 313 -1.32 2.50 3.24
C ASP A 313 -2.16 3.77 3.31
N LYS A 314 -1.65 4.82 3.95
CA LYS A 314 -2.35 6.10 4.12
C LYS A 314 -2.73 6.76 2.79
N SER A 315 -2.01 6.47 1.71
CA SER A 315 -2.32 6.94 0.36
C SER A 315 -3.48 6.20 -0.31
N ALA A 316 -3.93 5.07 0.26
CA ALA A 316 -4.96 4.22 -0.37
C ALA A 316 -6.30 4.95 -0.52
N ARG A 317 -6.80 5.63 0.52
CA ARG A 317 -8.08 6.33 0.47
C ARG A 317 -8.09 7.52 -0.50
N PRO A 318 -7.11 8.45 -0.48
CA PRO A 318 -7.01 9.49 -1.50
C PRO A 318 -6.93 8.94 -2.92
N LEU A 319 -6.15 7.87 -3.13
CA LEU A 319 -6.02 7.22 -4.42
C LEU A 319 -7.33 6.55 -4.86
N ALA A 320 -8.05 5.87 -3.97
CA ALA A 320 -9.35 5.27 -4.27
C ALA A 320 -10.37 6.32 -4.72
N THR A 321 -10.41 7.48 -4.05
CA THR A 321 -11.26 8.61 -4.47
C THR A 321 -10.87 9.11 -5.87
N MET A 322 -9.57 9.26 -6.13
CA MET A 322 -9.04 9.71 -7.42
C MET A 322 -9.36 8.72 -8.56
N LEU A 323 -9.33 7.43 -8.28
CA LEU A 323 -9.61 6.34 -9.21
C LEU A 323 -11.10 5.98 -9.30
N THR A 324 -11.95 6.58 -8.47
CA THR A 324 -13.36 6.17 -8.31
C THR A 324 -13.47 4.66 -8.01
N ALA A 325 -12.52 4.15 -7.20
CA ALA A 325 -12.45 2.74 -6.84
C ALA A 325 -13.07 2.49 -5.47
N SER A 326 -13.79 1.39 -5.34
CA SER A 326 -14.45 1.00 -4.09
C SER A 326 -13.46 0.51 -3.04
N MET A 327 -13.79 0.76 -1.76
CA MET A 327 -13.05 0.28 -0.60
C MET A 327 -13.99 -0.47 0.35
N ASP A 328 -13.45 -1.41 1.10
CA ASP A 328 -14.17 -2.10 2.16
C ASP A 328 -14.24 -1.27 3.45
N THR A 329 -14.88 -1.81 4.48
CA THR A 329 -15.02 -1.17 5.78
C THR A 329 -13.69 -1.01 6.55
N ASN A 330 -12.63 -1.65 6.09
CA ASN A 330 -11.29 -1.60 6.68
C ASN A 330 -10.32 -0.76 5.83
N ASP A 331 -10.81 -0.02 4.85
CA ASP A 331 -10.04 0.82 3.93
C ASP A 331 -9.10 0.05 2.98
N PHE A 332 -9.37 -1.23 2.71
CA PHE A 332 -8.74 -1.94 1.61
C PHE A 332 -9.53 -1.77 0.32
N PHE A 333 -8.84 -1.75 -0.81
CA PHE A 333 -9.50 -1.76 -2.13
C PHE A 333 -10.32 -3.03 -2.30
N THR A 334 -11.56 -2.89 -2.80
CA THR A 334 -12.48 -4.01 -3.00
C THR A 334 -12.40 -4.51 -4.44
N GLU A 335 -12.31 -5.81 -4.59
CA GLU A 335 -12.40 -6.50 -5.88
C GLU A 335 -13.84 -6.55 -6.41
N ALA A 336 -13.98 -6.66 -7.73
CA ALA A 336 -15.30 -6.77 -8.39
C ALA A 336 -16.07 -8.04 -8.00
N HIS A 337 -15.35 -9.13 -7.72
CA HIS A 337 -15.93 -10.38 -7.21
C HIS A 337 -14.83 -11.26 -6.61
N ALA A 338 -14.96 -11.60 -5.32
CA ALA A 338 -13.92 -12.30 -4.56
C ALA A 338 -13.45 -13.66 -5.18
N LYS A 339 -14.34 -14.37 -5.86
CA LYS A 339 -14.03 -15.69 -6.47
C LYS A 339 -13.77 -15.62 -7.97
N LEU A 340 -14.50 -14.80 -8.71
CA LEU A 340 -14.51 -14.83 -10.18
C LEU A 340 -13.68 -13.70 -10.79
N ARG A 341 -13.54 -12.58 -10.09
CA ARG A 341 -12.78 -11.39 -10.52
C ARG A 341 -11.93 -10.81 -9.38
N PRO A 342 -10.98 -11.61 -8.83
CA PRO A 342 -10.29 -11.28 -7.58
C PRO A 342 -9.19 -10.22 -7.75
N VAL A 343 -8.81 -9.87 -8.97
CA VAL A 343 -7.78 -8.87 -9.26
C VAL A 343 -8.32 -7.63 -9.98
N GLU A 344 -9.59 -7.61 -10.32
CA GLU A 344 -10.26 -6.50 -10.99
C GLU A 344 -11.04 -5.68 -9.95
N SER A 345 -10.94 -4.37 -9.97
CA SER A 345 -11.84 -3.53 -9.18
C SER A 345 -13.21 -3.44 -9.86
N PRO A 346 -14.26 -2.96 -9.17
CA PRO A 346 -15.55 -2.65 -9.81
C PRO A 346 -15.42 -1.63 -10.95
N THR A 347 -14.43 -0.73 -10.88
CA THR A 347 -14.15 0.26 -11.91
C THR A 347 -13.31 -0.34 -13.02
N ALA A 348 -13.82 -0.29 -14.26
CA ALA A 348 -13.17 -0.88 -15.42
C ALA A 348 -11.78 -0.30 -15.68
N GLY A 349 -10.80 -1.18 -15.99
CA GLY A 349 -9.42 -0.78 -16.25
C GLY A 349 -8.55 -0.56 -15.02
N ILE A 350 -9.12 -0.68 -13.81
CA ILE A 350 -8.40 -0.61 -12.54
C ILE A 350 -8.25 -2.02 -11.98
N TYR A 351 -7.02 -2.43 -11.71
CA TYR A 351 -6.65 -3.75 -11.20
C TYR A 351 -5.96 -3.65 -9.85
N LEU A 352 -6.03 -4.70 -9.05
CA LEU A 352 -5.51 -4.74 -7.69
C LEU A 352 -4.42 -5.80 -7.56
N SER A 353 -3.33 -5.45 -6.86
CA SER A 353 -2.24 -6.38 -6.60
C SER A 353 -1.67 -6.20 -5.20
N GLY A 354 -1.54 -7.31 -4.48
CA GLY A 354 -0.89 -7.36 -3.18
C GLY A 354 -1.74 -6.83 -2.02
N ALA A 355 -1.08 -6.31 -1.00
CA ALA A 355 -1.70 -5.98 0.27
C ALA A 355 -2.62 -4.75 0.23
N CYS A 356 -2.71 -4.02 -0.87
CA CYS A 356 -3.70 -2.96 -1.06
C CYS A 356 -5.16 -3.47 -0.99
N GLN A 357 -5.39 -4.74 -1.34
CA GLN A 357 -6.70 -5.40 -1.30
C GLN A 357 -6.98 -6.09 0.05
N GLY A 358 -5.95 -6.39 0.82
CA GLY A 358 -6.07 -7.09 2.10
C GLY A 358 -4.77 -7.76 2.51
N PRO A 359 -4.67 -8.25 3.75
CA PRO A 359 -3.48 -8.92 4.25
C PRO A 359 -3.04 -10.09 3.38
N LYS A 360 -1.80 -10.05 2.86
CA LYS A 360 -1.21 -11.06 1.96
C LYS A 360 0.26 -11.29 2.28
N ASP A 361 0.72 -12.50 2.03
CA ASP A 361 2.14 -12.84 2.00
C ASP A 361 2.77 -12.61 0.60
N ILE A 362 4.06 -12.88 0.48
CA ILE A 362 4.79 -12.70 -0.78
C ILE A 362 4.30 -13.65 -1.88
N PRO A 363 4.12 -14.97 -1.64
CA PRO A 363 3.58 -15.89 -2.63
C PRO A 363 2.21 -15.46 -3.19
N ASP A 364 1.27 -15.10 -2.32
CA ASP A 364 -0.05 -14.58 -2.74
C ASP A 364 0.07 -13.29 -3.55
N THR A 365 0.95 -12.38 -3.10
CA THR A 365 1.19 -11.09 -3.79
C THR A 365 1.74 -11.31 -5.20
N VAL A 366 2.70 -12.21 -5.37
CA VAL A 366 3.30 -12.53 -6.68
C VAL A 366 2.28 -13.20 -7.59
N ALA A 367 1.50 -14.16 -7.07
CA ALA A 367 0.43 -14.80 -7.84
C ALA A 367 -0.63 -13.79 -8.31
N GLN A 368 -1.02 -12.87 -7.41
CA GLN A 368 -1.98 -11.82 -7.74
C GLN A 368 -1.42 -10.81 -8.75
N ALA A 369 -0.14 -10.44 -8.63
CA ALA A 369 0.52 -9.58 -9.61
C ALA A 369 0.54 -10.21 -11.01
N GLY A 370 0.85 -11.51 -11.10
CA GLY A 370 0.78 -12.27 -12.36
C GLY A 370 -0.64 -12.31 -12.94
N ALA A 371 -1.65 -12.50 -12.09
CA ALA A 371 -3.05 -12.49 -12.51
C ALA A 371 -3.49 -11.10 -13.00
N ALA A 372 -3.13 -10.03 -12.29
CA ALA A 372 -3.43 -8.65 -12.71
C ALA A 372 -2.74 -8.32 -14.05
N ALA A 373 -1.47 -8.68 -14.21
CA ALA A 373 -0.73 -8.50 -15.46
C ALA A 373 -1.40 -9.25 -16.63
N SER A 374 -1.80 -10.50 -16.42
CA SER A 374 -2.52 -11.31 -17.43
C SER A 374 -3.84 -10.65 -17.86
N LYS A 375 -4.60 -10.08 -16.90
CA LYS A 375 -5.84 -9.35 -17.19
C LYS A 375 -5.60 -8.07 -17.98
N VAL A 376 -4.56 -7.31 -17.61
CA VAL A 376 -4.17 -6.10 -18.35
C VAL A 376 -3.76 -6.45 -19.78
N ILE A 377 -2.94 -7.49 -19.96
CA ILE A 377 -2.54 -7.95 -21.30
C ILE A 377 -3.77 -8.35 -22.12
N GLY A 378 -4.70 -9.13 -21.53
CA GLY A 378 -5.93 -9.54 -22.20
C GLY A 378 -6.86 -8.36 -22.56
N LEU A 379 -6.83 -7.29 -21.77
CA LEU A 379 -7.55 -6.03 -22.08
C LEU A 379 -6.91 -5.31 -23.28
N LEU A 380 -5.58 -5.10 -23.21
CA LEU A 380 -4.86 -4.26 -24.16
C LEU A 380 -4.49 -4.99 -25.48
N ALA A 381 -4.64 -6.31 -25.54
CA ALA A 381 -4.44 -7.09 -26.76
C ALA A 381 -5.58 -6.95 -27.79
N LYS A 382 -6.66 -6.26 -27.44
CA LYS A 382 -7.83 -6.07 -28.32
C LYS A 382 -7.81 -4.69 -28.94
N ASP A 383 -8.09 -4.59 -30.22
CA ASP A 383 -8.22 -3.30 -30.94
C ASP A 383 -9.44 -2.50 -30.46
N LYS A 384 -10.45 -3.19 -29.94
CA LYS A 384 -11.69 -2.58 -29.42
C LYS A 384 -12.09 -3.23 -28.10
N LEU A 385 -12.55 -2.44 -27.16
CA LEU A 385 -13.13 -2.93 -25.92
C LEU A 385 -14.63 -3.17 -26.10
N THR A 386 -15.11 -4.32 -25.67
CA THR A 386 -16.54 -4.63 -25.61
C THR A 386 -17.09 -4.17 -24.27
N CYS A 387 -17.94 -3.16 -24.27
CA CYS A 387 -18.64 -2.68 -23.09
C CYS A 387 -19.98 -3.40 -22.92
N ASN A 388 -20.51 -3.45 -21.70
CA ASN A 388 -21.87 -3.91 -21.46
C ASN A 388 -22.83 -2.93 -22.16
N PRO A 389 -23.76 -3.40 -22.99
CA PRO A 389 -24.71 -2.53 -23.70
C PRO A 389 -25.73 -1.87 -22.77
N CYS A 390 -25.94 -2.41 -21.55
CA CYS A 390 -26.87 -1.89 -20.56
C CYS A 390 -26.31 -0.63 -19.88
N VAL A 391 -26.11 0.44 -20.62
CA VAL A 391 -25.62 1.73 -20.14
C VAL A 391 -26.75 2.77 -20.12
N ALA A 392 -26.58 3.79 -19.28
CA ALA A 392 -27.51 4.90 -19.25
C ALA A 392 -27.48 5.70 -20.56
N HIS A 393 -28.59 6.26 -20.93
CA HIS A 393 -28.70 7.26 -21.99
C HIS A 393 -29.63 8.41 -21.57
N SER A 394 -29.47 9.54 -22.20
CA SER A 394 -30.29 10.73 -21.94
C SER A 394 -31.17 11.03 -23.13
N ASP A 395 -32.49 11.16 -22.92
CA ASP A 395 -33.36 11.82 -23.89
C ASP A 395 -33.10 13.34 -23.82
N GLU A 396 -32.45 13.86 -24.83
CA GLU A 396 -32.06 15.28 -24.89
C GLU A 396 -33.27 16.23 -24.99
N MET A 397 -34.38 15.74 -25.52
CA MET A 397 -35.63 16.54 -25.61
C MET A 397 -36.27 16.71 -24.22
N MET A 398 -36.21 15.68 -23.40
CA MET A 398 -36.78 15.70 -22.04
C MET A 398 -35.79 16.26 -21.01
N CYS A 399 -34.50 16.32 -21.31
CA CYS A 399 -33.47 16.78 -20.39
C CYS A 399 -33.60 18.29 -20.12
N ASN A 400 -33.69 18.68 -18.85
CA ASN A 400 -33.74 20.06 -18.42
C ASN A 400 -32.41 20.63 -17.89
N GLY A 401 -31.31 19.87 -17.96
CA GLY A 401 -29.98 20.32 -17.56
C GLY A 401 -29.77 20.53 -16.04
N CYS A 402 -30.57 19.90 -15.19
CA CYS A 402 -30.62 20.15 -13.73
C CYS A 402 -29.41 19.60 -12.93
N SER A 403 -28.54 18.84 -13.55
CA SER A 403 -27.34 18.22 -12.94
C SER A 403 -27.59 17.15 -11.86
N SER A 404 -28.83 16.72 -11.62
CA SER A 404 -29.12 15.71 -10.61
C SER A 404 -28.46 14.33 -10.92
N CYS A 405 -28.47 13.92 -12.18
CA CYS A 405 -27.87 12.65 -12.62
C CYS A 405 -26.34 12.63 -12.50
N GLU A 406 -25.66 13.75 -12.71
CA GLU A 406 -24.21 13.88 -12.53
C GLU A 406 -23.82 13.71 -11.07
N LYS A 407 -24.54 14.37 -10.14
CA LYS A 407 -24.26 14.32 -8.70
C LYS A 407 -24.36 12.94 -8.08
N VAL A 408 -25.23 12.09 -8.61
CA VAL A 408 -25.45 10.73 -8.09
C VAL A 408 -24.61 9.68 -8.82
N CYS A 409 -23.92 10.04 -9.91
CA CYS A 409 -23.13 9.09 -10.67
C CYS A 409 -21.80 8.77 -9.96
N PRO A 410 -21.62 7.55 -9.38
CA PRO A 410 -20.42 7.22 -8.63
C PRO A 410 -19.19 7.02 -9.56
N TYR A 411 -19.44 6.91 -10.87
CA TYR A 411 -18.40 6.64 -11.88
C TYR A 411 -17.99 7.87 -12.68
N GLY A 412 -18.60 9.02 -12.43
CA GLY A 412 -18.33 10.24 -13.22
C GLY A 412 -18.64 10.09 -14.72
N ALA A 413 -19.61 9.23 -15.06
CA ALA A 413 -19.94 8.90 -16.44
C ALA A 413 -20.83 9.95 -17.14
N ILE A 414 -21.26 11.00 -16.45
CA ILE A 414 -22.21 11.98 -16.96
C ILE A 414 -21.57 13.36 -16.96
N SER A 415 -21.60 14.00 -18.12
CA SER A 415 -21.18 15.39 -18.34
C SER A 415 -22.31 16.17 -18.99
N TYR A 416 -22.12 17.46 -19.22
CA TYR A 416 -23.09 18.31 -19.86
C TYR A 416 -22.49 18.96 -21.10
N VAL A 417 -23.31 19.05 -22.13
CA VAL A 417 -22.98 19.74 -23.38
C VAL A 417 -24.09 20.72 -23.74
N ASP A 418 -23.71 21.84 -24.31
CA ASP A 418 -24.65 22.79 -24.89
C ASP A 418 -24.97 22.37 -26.32
N LYS A 419 -26.25 22.12 -26.61
CA LYS A 419 -26.74 21.71 -27.93
C LYS A 419 -27.79 22.68 -28.45
N GLU A 420 -27.79 22.88 -29.76
CA GLU A 420 -28.79 23.65 -30.45
C GLU A 420 -30.04 22.84 -30.76
N PHE A 421 -31.18 23.34 -30.34
CA PHE A 421 -32.50 22.73 -30.58
C PHE A 421 -33.35 23.67 -31.44
N ARG A 422 -33.95 23.11 -32.48
CA ARG A 422 -34.89 23.83 -33.33
C ARG A 422 -36.26 23.83 -32.64
N MET A 423 -36.69 24.98 -32.26
CA MET A 423 -37.98 25.17 -31.56
C MET A 423 -39.17 25.13 -32.54
N PRO A 424 -40.39 24.82 -32.11
CA PRO A 424 -41.58 24.82 -32.97
C PRO A 424 -41.82 26.12 -33.72
N ASN A 425 -41.44 27.27 -33.15
CA ASN A 425 -41.54 28.60 -33.74
C ASN A 425 -40.42 28.88 -34.77
N ARG A 426 -39.64 27.89 -35.18
CA ARG A 426 -38.49 27.98 -36.12
C ARG A 426 -37.28 28.78 -35.62
N THR A 427 -37.24 29.17 -34.34
CA THR A 427 -36.05 29.73 -33.71
C THR A 427 -35.13 28.61 -33.22
N THR A 428 -33.84 28.91 -33.05
CA THR A 428 -32.86 28.01 -32.43
C THR A 428 -32.64 28.43 -30.99
N ALA A 429 -32.67 27.47 -30.05
CA ALA A 429 -32.37 27.70 -28.65
C ALA A 429 -31.19 26.77 -28.26
N ILE A 430 -30.24 27.30 -27.53
CA ILE A 430 -29.16 26.51 -26.93
C ILE A 430 -29.66 25.99 -25.59
N ARG A 431 -29.60 24.68 -25.39
CA ARG A 431 -29.96 24.05 -24.13
C ARG A 431 -28.82 23.17 -23.65
N ARG A 432 -28.56 23.22 -22.34
CA ARG A 432 -27.63 22.33 -21.67
C ARG A 432 -28.28 20.98 -21.45
N VAL A 433 -27.69 19.91 -21.93
CA VAL A 433 -28.23 18.55 -21.82
C VAL A 433 -27.16 17.58 -21.30
N ALA A 434 -27.62 16.54 -20.57
CA ALA A 434 -26.72 15.50 -20.07
C ALA A 434 -26.23 14.62 -21.21
N GLN A 435 -24.94 14.34 -21.21
CA GLN A 435 -24.26 13.38 -22.10
C GLN A 435 -23.66 12.28 -21.26
N VAL A 436 -23.94 11.03 -21.61
CA VAL A 436 -23.38 9.85 -20.93
C VAL A 436 -22.16 9.36 -21.70
N ASN A 437 -21.05 9.19 -20.99
CA ASN A 437 -19.90 8.45 -21.51
C ASN A 437 -20.14 6.94 -21.30
N GLU A 438 -20.52 6.25 -22.37
CA GLU A 438 -20.84 4.83 -22.35
C GLU A 438 -19.67 3.93 -21.94
N ALA A 439 -18.42 4.37 -22.17
CA ALA A 439 -17.22 3.63 -21.78
C ALA A 439 -16.97 3.62 -20.28
N VAL A 440 -17.50 4.63 -19.57
CA VAL A 440 -17.38 4.78 -18.10
C VAL A 440 -18.60 4.26 -17.37
N CYS A 441 -19.78 4.30 -18.02
CA CYS A 441 -21.04 3.93 -17.41
C CYS A 441 -21.06 2.43 -17.07
N GLN A 442 -21.40 2.10 -15.82
CA GLN A 442 -21.52 0.72 -15.32
C GLN A 442 -22.99 0.22 -15.24
N GLY A 443 -23.94 0.95 -15.81
CA GLY A 443 -25.34 0.53 -15.86
C GLY A 443 -26.04 0.42 -14.49
N CYS A 444 -25.55 1.12 -13.45
CA CYS A 444 -26.07 0.96 -12.08
C CYS A 444 -27.47 1.57 -11.85
N GLY A 445 -27.98 2.38 -12.77
CA GLY A 445 -29.33 2.94 -12.72
C GLY A 445 -29.53 4.13 -11.76
N ALA A 446 -28.53 4.54 -10.96
CA ALA A 446 -28.70 5.63 -9.99
C ALA A 446 -29.19 6.94 -10.64
N CYS A 447 -28.73 7.24 -11.85
CA CYS A 447 -29.12 8.43 -12.60
C CYS A 447 -30.58 8.41 -13.09
N THR A 448 -31.14 7.23 -13.36
CA THR A 448 -32.56 7.11 -13.79
C THR A 448 -33.50 7.45 -12.64
N VAL A 449 -33.18 6.97 -11.42
CA VAL A 449 -33.93 7.27 -10.21
C VAL A 449 -33.82 8.75 -9.83
N ALA A 450 -32.66 9.36 -10.02
CA ALA A 450 -32.41 10.76 -9.66
C ALA A 450 -32.95 11.78 -10.68
N CYS A 451 -33.40 11.35 -11.86
CA CYS A 451 -33.82 12.26 -12.93
C CYS A 451 -35.28 12.73 -12.73
N PRO A 452 -35.51 14.01 -12.39
CA PRO A 452 -36.88 14.48 -12.11
C PRO A 452 -37.74 14.60 -13.37
N SER A 453 -37.11 14.70 -14.55
CA SER A 453 -37.85 14.79 -15.84
C SER A 453 -38.04 13.43 -16.53
N GLY A 454 -37.50 12.33 -15.95
CA GLY A 454 -37.48 11.01 -16.60
C GLY A 454 -36.68 10.94 -17.89
N ALA A 455 -35.77 11.91 -18.12
CA ALA A 455 -34.93 11.95 -19.32
C ALA A 455 -33.81 10.90 -19.33
N MET A 456 -33.44 10.37 -18.15
CA MET A 456 -32.39 9.34 -18.02
C MET A 456 -33.04 7.97 -18.00
N ASP A 457 -32.55 7.07 -18.88
CA ASP A 457 -33.02 5.69 -18.94
C ASP A 457 -31.84 4.72 -19.15
N LEU A 458 -32.03 3.42 -18.96
CA LEU A 458 -31.03 2.38 -19.21
C LEU A 458 -31.35 1.64 -20.52
N LYS A 459 -30.36 1.53 -21.40
CA LYS A 459 -30.46 0.67 -22.58
C LYS A 459 -30.66 -0.79 -22.12
N GLY A 460 -31.61 -1.47 -22.75
CA GLY A 460 -31.97 -2.84 -22.41
C GLY A 460 -33.00 -3.01 -21.29
N PHE A 461 -33.33 -1.93 -20.55
CA PHE A 461 -34.31 -1.94 -19.45
C PHE A 461 -35.30 -0.77 -19.53
N SER A 462 -35.61 -0.30 -20.74
CA SER A 462 -36.62 0.74 -20.90
C SER A 462 -38.01 0.20 -20.53
N ASN A 463 -38.91 1.09 -20.08
CA ASN A 463 -40.27 0.72 -19.74
C ASN A 463 -40.99 -0.03 -20.86
N SER A 464 -40.76 0.36 -22.13
CA SER A 464 -41.31 -0.33 -23.30
C SER A 464 -40.82 -1.76 -23.47
N GLN A 465 -39.53 -2.00 -23.20
CA GLN A 465 -38.94 -3.33 -23.24
C GLN A 465 -39.48 -4.23 -22.13
N ILE A 466 -39.51 -3.71 -20.89
CA ILE A 466 -40.08 -4.45 -19.76
C ILE A 466 -41.55 -4.78 -19.98
N MET A 467 -42.33 -3.83 -20.47
CA MET A 467 -43.77 -4.06 -20.77
C MET A 467 -43.96 -5.09 -21.90
N ALA A 468 -43.09 -5.10 -22.90
CA ALA A 468 -43.13 -6.11 -23.95
C ALA A 468 -42.86 -7.53 -23.43
N GLU A 469 -41.96 -7.68 -22.45
CA GLU A 469 -41.73 -8.97 -21.77
C GLU A 469 -42.94 -9.40 -20.94
N VAL A 470 -43.53 -8.48 -20.18
CA VAL A 470 -44.75 -8.73 -19.39
C VAL A 470 -45.90 -9.14 -20.32
N ASP A 471 -46.11 -8.42 -21.42
CA ASP A 471 -47.14 -8.74 -22.41
C ASP A 471 -46.93 -10.11 -23.06
N ALA A 472 -45.66 -10.51 -23.31
CA ALA A 472 -45.33 -11.83 -23.85
C ALA A 472 -45.68 -12.93 -22.84
N ILE A 473 -45.32 -12.75 -21.56
CA ILE A 473 -45.63 -13.72 -20.49
C ILE A 473 -47.18 -13.86 -20.31
N CYS A 474 -47.90 -12.75 -20.36
CA CYS A 474 -49.35 -12.77 -20.19
C CYS A 474 -50.11 -13.40 -21.40
N LYS A 475 -49.44 -13.58 -22.55
CA LYS A 475 -50.01 -14.20 -23.73
C LYS A 475 -49.70 -15.71 -23.84
N MET A 476 -48.84 -16.21 -22.95
CA MET A 476 -48.55 -17.65 -22.79
C MET A 476 -49.58 -18.36 -21.94
#